data_0e4d2680df19d3d25a809dc126725557
#
_entry.id   0e4d2680df19d3d25a809dc126725557
#
_cell.length_a   1.000
_cell.length_b   1.000
_cell.length_c   1.000
_cell.angle_alpha   90.00
_cell.angle_beta   90.00
_cell.angle_gamma   90.00
#
_symmetry.space_group_name_H-M   'P 1'
#
loop_
_entity.id
_entity.type
_entity.pdbx_description
1 polymer ?
#
loop_
_entity_poly.entity_id
_entity_poly.type
_entity_poly.pdbx_seq_one_letter_code
_entity_poly.pdbx_strand_id
1 'polypeptide(L)'
;MFSTLDWFIFVAYFLVLALSSYLFSRTKMSSSRDYFTSANSMPMFAVALSILATSQSAATFLGAPEFSYKHDFTFIGFYFSALLAVIFIAYFFVPKFYEMRAITVYELLENRYGASAKKQAGIMFLIGRVMASGARLYIGALAISMILFGDIAFIHMVFAIFILVFGALAYTYFGGVKSVILSDVIQAFTYVGAGLLVAIYLYTSLGEIDVLGTLTQHDKLRFIDTSLDGKFSLIGLLGGWLLLNIAAFGLDQDMTQRVLSCKNKNEASKSLILSILLTIPVVLLFLIIGALLFVHYEQMPIEQSFEGEKITIFMYYILNEMPEGLRGLVTVGAIAAALSSTNSVLGALSSVAIEDLYKPYILSRNAHASDEFTDEFFLKASKKAVLFFALILSLMAIVSYFWQRYSELSLISFALGVMAFAYTGLLGVFFSAIFTKRGSSKTVPFALGGGFLTVLAFQPYIFGLDTGFSWQIVFGTLVAFGIMQLDRDI
;
A
#
# COMPACT_ATOMS: atom_id res chain seq x y z
N MET A 1 -15.81 18.66 -18.05
CA MET A 1 -16.70 17.49 -18.08
C MET A 1 -16.01 16.35 -18.84
N PHE A 2 -16.30 15.10 -18.47
CA PHE A 2 -15.78 13.91 -19.12
C PHE A 2 -16.36 13.82 -20.55
N SER A 3 -15.50 13.73 -21.58
CA SER A 3 -15.92 13.70 -22.97
C SER A 3 -16.38 12.30 -23.40
N THR A 4 -16.96 12.18 -24.59
CA THR A 4 -17.33 10.87 -25.15
C THR A 4 -16.10 9.96 -25.33
N LEU A 5 -14.95 10.53 -25.70
CA LEU A 5 -13.71 9.80 -25.85
C LEU A 5 -13.18 9.30 -24.50
N ASP A 6 -13.26 10.13 -23.45
CA ASP A 6 -12.88 9.74 -22.09
C ASP A 6 -13.75 8.58 -21.58
N TRP A 7 -15.07 8.64 -21.81
CA TRP A 7 -15.98 7.54 -21.48
C TRP A 7 -15.69 6.27 -22.26
N PHE A 8 -15.34 6.38 -23.53
CA PHE A 8 -14.95 5.21 -24.32
C PHE A 8 -13.71 4.52 -23.75
N ILE A 9 -12.66 5.29 -23.42
CA ILE A 9 -11.43 4.77 -22.80
C ILE A 9 -11.74 4.11 -21.45
N PHE A 10 -12.57 4.77 -20.63
CA PHE A 10 -13.00 4.26 -19.33
C PHE A 10 -13.72 2.91 -19.45
N VAL A 11 -14.72 2.82 -20.30
CA VAL A 11 -15.50 1.60 -20.53
C VAL A 11 -14.61 0.50 -21.12
N ALA A 12 -13.76 0.82 -22.10
CA ALA A 12 -12.82 -0.13 -22.71
C ALA A 12 -11.89 -0.74 -21.65
N TYR A 13 -11.36 0.06 -20.73
CA TYR A 13 -10.53 -0.41 -19.65
C TYR A 13 -11.28 -1.41 -18.74
N PHE A 14 -12.49 -1.08 -18.30
CA PHE A 14 -13.29 -2.00 -17.47
C PHE A 14 -13.67 -3.28 -18.21
N LEU A 15 -13.89 -3.24 -19.52
CA LEU A 15 -14.07 -4.45 -20.32
C LEU A 15 -12.80 -5.31 -20.36
N VAL A 16 -11.62 -4.71 -20.54
CA VAL A 16 -10.33 -5.42 -20.45
C VAL A 16 -10.15 -6.04 -19.07
N LEU A 17 -10.46 -5.29 -18.01
CA LEU A 17 -10.41 -5.81 -16.64
C LEU A 17 -11.38 -6.98 -16.44
N ALA A 18 -12.64 -6.87 -16.86
CA ALA A 18 -13.63 -7.92 -16.73
C ALA A 18 -13.22 -9.20 -17.50
N LEU A 19 -12.74 -9.04 -18.73
CA LEU A 19 -12.25 -10.15 -19.55
C LEU A 19 -11.04 -10.82 -18.91
N SER A 20 -10.06 -10.06 -18.44
CA SER A 20 -8.87 -10.58 -17.76
C SER A 20 -9.24 -11.31 -16.46
N SER A 21 -10.16 -10.76 -15.66
CA SER A 21 -10.67 -11.41 -14.46
C SER A 21 -11.31 -12.76 -14.80
N TYR A 22 -12.16 -12.82 -15.81
CA TYR A 22 -12.79 -14.06 -16.26
C TYR A 22 -11.75 -15.09 -16.72
N LEU A 23 -10.76 -14.69 -17.50
CA LEU A 23 -9.71 -15.59 -17.99
C LEU A 23 -8.82 -16.12 -16.84
N PHE A 24 -8.44 -15.25 -15.91
CA PHE A 24 -7.54 -15.61 -14.81
C PHE A 24 -8.24 -16.44 -13.72
N SER A 25 -9.55 -16.29 -13.56
CA SER A 25 -10.35 -17.03 -12.57
C SER A 25 -10.67 -18.48 -12.95
N ARG A 26 -10.38 -18.91 -14.18
CA ARG A 26 -10.68 -20.26 -14.66
C ARG A 26 -9.87 -21.38 -13.99
N THR A 27 -8.79 -21.04 -13.26
CA THR A 27 -7.99 -22.03 -12.54
C THR A 27 -8.78 -22.56 -11.35
N LYS A 28 -9.05 -23.87 -11.31
CA LYS A 28 -9.68 -24.50 -10.14
C LYS A 28 -8.73 -24.43 -8.95
N MET A 29 -9.21 -23.91 -7.85
CA MET A 29 -8.52 -23.88 -6.56
C MET A 29 -9.14 -24.94 -5.67
N SER A 30 -8.32 -25.72 -4.98
CA SER A 30 -8.76 -26.83 -4.15
C SER A 30 -8.73 -26.51 -2.66
N SER A 31 -7.90 -25.52 -2.25
CA SER A 31 -7.68 -25.21 -0.83
C SER A 31 -7.56 -23.70 -0.58
N SER A 32 -7.71 -23.30 0.69
CA SER A 32 -7.42 -21.93 1.12
C SER A 32 -5.95 -21.55 0.87
N ARG A 33 -5.04 -22.51 1.01
CA ARG A 33 -3.62 -22.31 0.70
C ARG A 33 -3.42 -21.93 -0.78
N ASP A 34 -4.01 -22.69 -1.71
CA ASP A 34 -3.93 -22.36 -3.15
C ASP A 34 -4.51 -20.98 -3.44
N TYR A 35 -5.61 -20.64 -2.77
CA TYR A 35 -6.27 -19.36 -2.91
C TYR A 35 -5.40 -18.17 -2.47
N PHE A 36 -4.63 -18.34 -1.38
CA PHE A 36 -3.82 -17.27 -0.80
C PHE A 36 -2.35 -17.26 -1.25
N THR A 37 -1.80 -18.37 -1.77
CA THR A 37 -0.40 -18.45 -2.20
C THR A 37 -0.21 -18.87 -3.66
N SER A 38 -1.31 -19.02 -4.42
CA SER A 38 -1.25 -19.51 -5.83
C SER A 38 -0.47 -20.83 -5.98
N ALA A 39 -0.52 -21.70 -4.98
CA ALA A 39 0.27 -22.92 -4.92
C ALA A 39 1.78 -22.69 -5.19
N ASN A 40 2.32 -21.52 -4.84
CA ASN A 40 3.72 -21.10 -5.08
C ASN A 40 4.14 -21.23 -6.57
N SER A 41 3.30 -20.83 -7.51
CA SER A 41 3.51 -21.05 -8.95
C SER A 41 3.78 -19.78 -9.76
N MET A 42 3.78 -18.61 -9.14
CA MET A 42 3.84 -17.33 -9.86
C MET A 42 5.25 -17.02 -10.36
N PRO A 43 5.39 -16.51 -11.60
CA PRO A 43 6.67 -16.07 -12.13
C PRO A 43 7.22 -14.85 -11.39
N MET A 44 8.53 -14.82 -11.16
CA MET A 44 9.24 -13.73 -10.48
C MET A 44 8.89 -12.34 -11.02
N PHE A 45 8.85 -12.17 -12.34
CA PHE A 45 8.60 -10.88 -12.98
C PHE A 45 7.16 -10.42 -12.77
N ALA A 46 6.16 -11.30 -12.84
CA ALA A 46 4.77 -10.95 -12.56
C ALA A 46 4.59 -10.53 -11.09
N VAL A 47 5.27 -11.22 -10.17
CA VAL A 47 5.27 -10.84 -8.74
C VAL A 47 5.94 -9.48 -8.53
N ALA A 48 7.06 -9.20 -9.18
CA ALA A 48 7.74 -7.91 -9.09
C ALA A 48 6.85 -6.76 -9.58
N LEU A 49 6.16 -6.91 -10.71
CA LEU A 49 5.21 -5.92 -11.23
C LEU A 49 3.97 -5.78 -10.33
N SER A 50 3.50 -6.88 -9.73
CA SER A 50 2.38 -6.83 -8.79
C SER A 50 2.75 -6.08 -7.51
N ILE A 51 3.95 -6.29 -6.96
CA ILE A 51 4.45 -5.54 -5.80
C ILE A 51 4.60 -4.05 -6.16
N LEU A 52 5.16 -3.73 -7.34
CA LEU A 52 5.23 -2.36 -7.85
C LEU A 52 3.84 -1.73 -7.87
N ALA A 53 2.88 -2.34 -8.56
CA ALA A 53 1.52 -1.81 -8.71
C ALA A 53 0.82 -1.62 -7.36
N THR A 54 1.05 -2.53 -6.40
CA THR A 54 0.45 -2.45 -5.07
C THR A 54 1.10 -1.39 -4.18
N SER A 55 2.42 -1.22 -4.28
CA SER A 55 3.14 -0.19 -3.53
C SER A 55 2.79 1.22 -4.00
N GLN A 56 2.43 1.37 -5.27
CA GLN A 56 1.90 2.60 -5.85
C GLN A 56 0.38 2.66 -5.61
N SER A 57 -0.12 3.79 -5.17
CA SER A 57 -1.53 4.01 -4.92
C SER A 57 -1.99 5.33 -5.55
N ALA A 58 -3.29 5.59 -5.56
CA ALA A 58 -3.81 6.89 -5.98
C ALA A 58 -3.15 8.05 -5.20
N ALA A 59 -2.79 7.83 -3.93
CA ALA A 59 -2.06 8.81 -3.13
C ALA A 59 -0.66 9.11 -3.68
N THR A 60 0.07 8.13 -4.22
CA THR A 60 1.36 8.35 -4.88
C THR A 60 1.18 8.97 -6.26
N PHE A 61 0.16 8.52 -7.01
CA PHE A 61 -0.18 9.05 -8.33
C PHE A 61 -0.41 10.56 -8.31
N LEU A 62 -1.15 11.05 -7.33
CA LEU A 62 -1.47 12.47 -7.19
C LEU A 62 -0.45 13.23 -6.33
N GLY A 63 0.08 12.57 -5.31
CA GLY A 63 0.90 13.22 -4.30
C GLY A 63 2.39 13.33 -4.66
N ALA A 64 2.94 12.46 -5.50
CA ALA A 64 4.32 12.61 -5.94
C ALA A 64 4.52 13.84 -6.85
N PRO A 65 3.63 14.11 -7.85
CA PRO A 65 3.64 15.37 -8.58
C PRO A 65 3.45 16.60 -7.68
N GLU A 66 2.55 16.53 -6.71
CA GLU A 66 2.34 17.61 -5.73
C GLU A 66 3.61 17.91 -4.93
N PHE A 67 4.33 16.85 -4.52
CA PHE A 67 5.54 17.00 -3.75
C PHE A 67 6.63 17.73 -4.55
N SER A 68 6.93 17.29 -5.78
CA SER A 68 7.95 17.94 -6.61
C SER A 68 7.54 19.33 -7.11
N TYR A 69 6.23 19.56 -7.31
CA TYR A 69 5.71 20.90 -7.59
C TYR A 69 6.00 21.88 -6.45
N LYS A 70 5.74 21.49 -5.20
CA LYS A 70 5.94 22.34 -4.01
C LYS A 70 7.40 22.37 -3.51
N HIS A 71 8.09 21.26 -3.64
CA HIS A 71 9.43 21.06 -3.11
C HIS A 71 10.43 20.71 -4.22
N ASP A 72 10.99 19.51 -4.19
CA ASP A 72 12.08 19.03 -5.03
C ASP A 72 11.98 17.51 -5.28
N PHE A 73 13.06 16.83 -5.62
CA PHE A 73 13.12 15.40 -5.88
C PHE A 73 13.49 14.55 -4.65
N THR A 74 13.62 15.11 -3.45
CA THR A 74 14.08 14.39 -2.25
C THR A 74 13.14 13.25 -1.84
N PHE A 75 11.87 13.26 -2.24
CA PHE A 75 10.93 12.14 -2.04
C PHE A 75 11.44 10.81 -2.62
N ILE A 76 12.27 10.82 -3.66
CA ILE A 76 12.84 9.60 -4.23
C ILE A 76 13.72 8.85 -3.23
N GLY A 77 14.28 9.56 -2.24
CA GLY A 77 15.03 8.98 -1.13
C GLY A 77 14.25 7.90 -0.37
N PHE A 78 12.92 8.05 -0.24
CA PHE A 78 12.06 7.02 0.35
C PHE A 78 12.21 5.66 -0.35
N TYR A 79 12.35 5.64 -1.67
CA TYR A 79 12.51 4.40 -2.46
C TYR A 79 13.94 3.86 -2.43
N PHE A 80 14.95 4.70 -2.25
CA PHE A 80 16.31 4.22 -1.92
C PHE A 80 16.33 3.57 -0.53
N SER A 81 15.65 4.14 0.45
CA SER A 81 15.44 3.51 1.75
C SER A 81 14.68 2.18 1.61
N ALA A 82 13.64 2.12 0.76
CA ALA A 82 12.90 0.89 0.47
C ALA A 82 13.80 -0.17 -0.19
N LEU A 83 14.75 0.22 -1.05
CA LEU A 83 15.70 -0.73 -1.65
C LEU A 83 16.58 -1.39 -0.59
N LEU A 84 17.08 -0.61 0.37
CA LEU A 84 17.83 -1.16 1.50
C LEU A 84 16.97 -2.10 2.34
N ALA A 85 15.71 -1.71 2.60
CA ALA A 85 14.75 -2.53 3.35
C ALA A 85 14.48 -3.88 2.66
N VAL A 86 14.20 -3.87 1.35
CA VAL A 86 13.89 -5.13 0.65
C VAL A 86 15.11 -6.04 0.49
N ILE A 87 16.33 -5.50 0.42
CA ILE A 87 17.57 -6.28 0.48
C ILE A 87 17.67 -6.98 1.87
N PHE A 88 17.42 -6.23 2.94
CA PHE A 88 17.39 -6.78 4.29
C PHE A 88 16.33 -7.88 4.44
N ILE A 89 15.11 -7.66 3.98
CA ILE A 89 14.01 -8.63 4.01
C ILE A 89 14.34 -9.88 3.18
N ALA A 90 14.88 -9.70 1.99
CA ALA A 90 15.29 -10.78 1.10
C ALA A 90 16.34 -11.71 1.74
N TYR A 91 17.19 -11.15 2.60
CA TYR A 91 18.26 -11.90 3.26
C TYR A 91 17.82 -12.55 4.59
N PHE A 92 17.02 -11.83 5.39
CA PHE A 92 16.70 -12.28 6.76
C PHE A 92 15.30 -12.89 6.90
N PHE A 93 14.28 -12.41 6.16
CA PHE A 93 12.89 -12.81 6.36
C PHE A 93 12.44 -13.85 5.36
N VAL A 94 12.64 -13.61 4.06
CA VAL A 94 12.17 -14.50 2.99
C VAL A 94 12.65 -15.94 3.17
N PRO A 95 13.94 -16.22 3.49
CA PRO A 95 14.37 -17.60 3.71
C PRO A 95 13.60 -18.30 4.81
N LYS A 96 13.33 -17.62 5.93
CA LYS A 96 12.59 -18.18 7.07
C LYS A 96 11.14 -18.50 6.70
N PHE A 97 10.47 -17.62 5.97
CA PHE A 97 9.10 -17.85 5.50
C PHE A 97 9.01 -19.09 4.60
N TYR A 98 9.98 -19.28 3.71
CA TYR A 98 10.00 -20.45 2.80
C TYR A 98 10.37 -21.75 3.54
N GLU A 99 11.28 -21.72 4.50
CA GLU A 99 11.63 -22.88 5.35
C GLU A 99 10.41 -23.39 6.12
N MET A 100 9.56 -22.48 6.61
CA MET A 100 8.34 -22.82 7.35
C MET A 100 7.15 -23.13 6.44
N ARG A 101 7.26 -22.93 5.12
CA ARG A 101 6.16 -23.00 4.16
C ARG A 101 4.97 -22.12 4.58
N ALA A 102 5.25 -20.92 5.06
CA ALA A 102 4.27 -20.01 5.61
C ALA A 102 3.19 -19.62 4.57
N ILE A 103 1.96 -19.45 5.03
CA ILE A 103 0.86 -18.80 4.28
C ILE A 103 0.76 -17.34 4.71
N THR A 104 0.96 -17.08 6.00
CA THR A 104 1.03 -15.73 6.56
C THR A 104 2.38 -15.49 7.23
N VAL A 105 2.80 -14.20 7.26
CA VAL A 105 4.05 -13.81 7.91
C VAL A 105 4.03 -14.07 9.41
N TYR A 106 2.85 -14.09 10.03
CA TYR A 106 2.67 -14.25 11.48
C TYR A 106 2.91 -15.68 11.96
N GLU A 107 2.99 -16.66 11.08
CA GLU A 107 3.42 -18.01 11.40
C GLU A 107 4.87 -18.06 11.95
N LEU A 108 5.71 -17.07 11.60
CA LEU A 108 7.04 -16.92 12.19
C LEU A 108 6.94 -16.69 13.71
N LEU A 109 5.96 -15.88 14.14
CA LEU A 109 5.74 -15.64 15.56
C LEU A 109 5.12 -16.85 16.26
N GLU A 110 4.31 -17.65 15.55
CA GLU A 110 3.80 -18.91 16.08
C GLU A 110 4.93 -19.88 16.41
N ASN A 111 5.86 -20.05 15.48
CA ASN A 111 7.01 -20.93 15.68
C ASN A 111 7.94 -20.47 16.81
N ARG A 112 8.02 -19.15 17.06
CA ARG A 112 8.93 -18.59 18.07
C ARG A 112 8.27 -18.43 19.43
N TYR A 113 7.02 -17.97 19.49
CA TYR A 113 6.33 -17.59 20.71
C TYR A 113 4.98 -18.32 20.91
N GLY A 114 4.59 -19.19 19.97
CA GLY A 114 3.36 -19.99 20.05
C GLY A 114 2.14 -19.31 19.41
N ALA A 115 1.04 -20.07 19.31
CA ALA A 115 -0.19 -19.70 18.60
C ALA A 115 -0.85 -18.39 19.10
N SER A 116 -0.69 -18.07 20.39
CA SER A 116 -1.21 -16.83 20.97
C SER A 116 -0.53 -15.60 20.37
N ALA A 117 0.79 -15.65 20.13
CA ALA A 117 1.55 -14.55 19.53
C ALA A 117 1.13 -14.31 18.08
N LYS A 118 0.94 -15.37 17.28
CA LYS A 118 0.39 -15.27 15.91
C LYS A 118 -0.96 -14.57 15.91
N LYS A 119 -1.88 -15.02 16.77
CA LYS A 119 -3.23 -14.44 16.89
C LYS A 119 -3.18 -12.95 17.23
N GLN A 120 -2.35 -12.54 18.19
CA GLN A 120 -2.24 -11.15 18.63
C GLN A 120 -1.66 -10.25 17.53
N ALA A 121 -0.60 -10.70 16.87
CA ALA A 121 -0.01 -9.99 15.74
C ALA A 121 -0.98 -9.88 14.55
N GLY A 122 -1.70 -10.96 14.23
CA GLY A 122 -2.72 -10.96 13.20
C GLY A 122 -3.86 -9.97 13.50
N ILE A 123 -4.34 -9.89 14.74
CA ILE A 123 -5.35 -8.90 15.14
C ILE A 123 -4.81 -7.47 15.00
N MET A 124 -3.57 -7.19 15.45
CA MET A 124 -2.95 -5.87 15.30
C MET A 124 -2.85 -5.48 13.81
N PHE A 125 -2.42 -6.41 12.96
CA PHE A 125 -2.38 -6.20 11.51
C PHE A 125 -3.76 -5.89 10.96
N LEU A 126 -4.79 -6.69 11.28
CA LEU A 126 -6.14 -6.48 10.75
C LEU A 126 -6.66 -5.07 11.09
N ILE A 127 -6.50 -4.63 12.34
CA ILE A 127 -6.93 -3.30 12.77
C ILE A 127 -6.16 -2.21 12.01
N GLY A 128 -4.83 -2.24 12.07
CA GLY A 128 -4.00 -1.22 11.43
C GLY A 128 -4.19 -1.17 9.91
N ARG A 129 -4.33 -2.36 9.28
CA ARG A 129 -4.46 -2.44 7.83
C ARG A 129 -5.84 -1.99 7.34
N VAL A 130 -6.91 -2.29 8.06
CA VAL A 130 -8.25 -1.77 7.75
C VAL A 130 -8.27 -0.25 7.80
N MET A 131 -7.70 0.36 8.84
CA MET A 131 -7.62 1.81 8.97
C MET A 131 -6.79 2.44 7.83
N ALA A 132 -5.58 1.94 7.61
CA ALA A 132 -4.69 2.47 6.58
C ALA A 132 -5.24 2.30 5.16
N SER A 133 -5.89 1.16 4.88
CA SER A 133 -6.43 0.87 3.56
C SER A 133 -7.75 1.60 3.30
N GLY A 134 -8.55 1.82 4.34
CA GLY A 134 -9.72 2.69 4.25
C GLY A 134 -9.34 4.13 3.87
N ALA A 135 -8.29 4.68 4.48
CA ALA A 135 -7.75 5.99 4.10
C ALA A 135 -7.28 6.04 2.64
N ARG A 136 -6.57 5.01 2.17
CA ARG A 136 -6.12 4.92 0.78
C ARG A 136 -7.27 4.77 -0.21
N LEU A 137 -8.28 3.97 0.14
CA LEU A 137 -9.49 3.78 -0.66
C LEU A 137 -10.27 5.09 -0.79
N TYR A 138 -10.38 5.86 0.31
CA TYR A 138 -10.97 7.19 0.31
C TYR A 138 -10.23 8.14 -0.66
N ILE A 139 -8.89 8.17 -0.64
CA ILE A 139 -8.10 9.03 -1.55
C ILE A 139 -8.35 8.65 -3.01
N GLY A 140 -8.41 7.35 -3.32
CA GLY A 140 -8.76 6.87 -4.66
C GLY A 140 -10.18 7.25 -5.07
N ALA A 141 -11.14 7.11 -4.16
CA ALA A 141 -12.53 7.49 -4.40
C ALA A 141 -12.70 9.01 -4.58
N LEU A 142 -11.94 9.83 -3.85
CA LEU A 142 -11.93 11.28 -4.00
C LEU A 142 -11.53 11.68 -5.42
N ALA A 143 -10.44 11.11 -5.94
CA ALA A 143 -10.00 11.36 -7.31
C ALA A 143 -11.06 10.96 -8.33
N ILE A 144 -11.68 9.79 -8.17
CA ILE A 144 -12.71 9.29 -9.07
C ILE A 144 -13.97 10.16 -9.01
N SER A 145 -14.40 10.56 -7.80
CA SER A 145 -15.57 11.42 -7.64
C SER A 145 -15.40 12.76 -8.37
N MET A 146 -14.28 13.43 -8.18
CA MET A 146 -13.97 14.69 -8.84
C MET A 146 -13.96 14.56 -10.37
N ILE A 147 -13.35 13.51 -10.90
CA ILE A 147 -13.18 13.35 -12.35
C ILE A 147 -14.47 12.90 -13.02
N LEU A 148 -15.19 11.92 -12.47
CA LEU A 148 -16.37 11.34 -13.11
C LEU A 148 -17.64 12.17 -12.89
N PHE A 149 -17.82 12.71 -11.68
CA PHE A 149 -19.04 13.41 -11.30
C PHE A 149 -18.88 14.93 -11.27
N GLY A 150 -17.63 15.43 -11.23
CA GLY A 150 -17.35 16.84 -11.17
C GLY A 150 -17.63 17.47 -9.81
N ASP A 151 -17.75 16.66 -8.77
CA ASP A 151 -17.94 17.11 -7.38
C ASP A 151 -17.45 16.07 -6.36
N ILE A 152 -17.52 16.43 -5.08
CA ILE A 152 -17.17 15.59 -3.92
C ILE A 152 -18.36 15.36 -2.98
N ALA A 153 -19.58 15.45 -3.53
CA ALA A 153 -20.78 15.17 -2.77
C ALA A 153 -20.75 13.77 -2.18
N PHE A 154 -21.26 13.61 -0.96
CA PHE A 154 -21.21 12.33 -0.22
C PHE A 154 -21.71 11.15 -1.06
N ILE A 155 -22.80 11.34 -1.81
CA ILE A 155 -23.38 10.27 -2.64
C ILE A 155 -22.41 9.84 -3.77
N HIS A 156 -21.73 10.78 -4.43
CA HIS A 156 -20.76 10.49 -5.48
C HIS A 156 -19.49 9.84 -4.91
N MET A 157 -19.07 10.25 -3.72
CA MET A 157 -18.00 9.56 -2.98
C MET A 157 -18.36 8.10 -2.69
N VAL A 158 -19.60 7.83 -2.25
CA VAL A 158 -20.07 6.45 -2.02
C VAL A 158 -20.07 5.65 -3.32
N PHE A 159 -20.51 6.22 -4.45
CA PHE A 159 -20.43 5.56 -5.74
C PHE A 159 -18.99 5.28 -6.18
N ALA A 160 -18.07 6.22 -5.98
CA ALA A 160 -16.66 6.04 -6.29
C ALA A 160 -16.02 4.92 -5.46
N ILE A 161 -16.32 4.85 -4.16
CA ILE A 161 -15.91 3.74 -3.28
C ILE A 161 -16.46 2.41 -3.80
N PHE A 162 -17.75 2.39 -4.19
CA PHE A 162 -18.39 1.19 -4.73
C PHE A 162 -17.72 0.71 -6.03
N ILE A 163 -17.41 1.61 -6.95
CA ILE A 163 -16.69 1.28 -8.20
C ILE A 163 -15.35 0.59 -7.91
N LEU A 164 -14.57 1.15 -6.97
CA LEU A 164 -13.27 0.59 -6.60
C LEU A 164 -13.42 -0.77 -5.91
N VAL A 165 -14.29 -0.88 -4.94
CA VAL A 165 -14.46 -2.12 -4.16
C VAL A 165 -15.05 -3.23 -5.03
N PHE A 166 -16.03 -2.93 -5.86
CA PHE A 166 -16.62 -3.91 -6.77
C PHE A 166 -15.62 -4.39 -7.83
N GLY A 167 -14.84 -3.47 -8.41
CA GLY A 167 -13.75 -3.81 -9.31
C GLY A 167 -12.71 -4.73 -8.65
N ALA A 168 -12.34 -4.44 -7.40
CA ALA A 168 -11.42 -5.26 -6.63
C ALA A 168 -11.98 -6.65 -6.32
N LEU A 169 -13.26 -6.75 -5.95
CA LEU A 169 -13.93 -8.01 -5.66
C LEU A 169 -13.92 -8.97 -6.84
N ALA A 170 -14.10 -8.46 -8.07
CA ALA A 170 -14.14 -9.29 -9.27
C ALA A 170 -12.89 -10.17 -9.44
N TYR A 171 -11.72 -9.65 -9.08
CA TYR A 171 -10.46 -10.42 -9.13
C TYR A 171 -10.25 -11.29 -7.91
N THR A 172 -10.37 -10.69 -6.71
CA THR A 172 -10.00 -11.35 -5.47
C THR A 172 -10.93 -12.50 -5.14
N TYR A 173 -12.24 -12.31 -5.28
CA TYR A 173 -13.24 -13.34 -4.91
C TYR A 173 -13.16 -14.59 -5.78
N PHE A 174 -13.03 -14.45 -7.10
CA PHE A 174 -13.05 -15.59 -8.02
C PHE A 174 -11.69 -16.24 -8.19
N GLY A 175 -10.63 -15.46 -8.31
CA GLY A 175 -9.31 -15.93 -8.71
C GLY A 175 -8.23 -15.91 -7.64
N GLY A 176 -8.52 -15.44 -6.41
CA GLY A 176 -7.55 -15.34 -5.33
C GLY A 176 -6.27 -14.56 -5.73
N VAL A 177 -5.17 -14.82 -5.05
CA VAL A 177 -3.89 -14.13 -5.26
C VAL A 177 -3.36 -14.26 -6.69
N LYS A 178 -3.59 -15.39 -7.37
CA LYS A 178 -3.15 -15.57 -8.76
C LYS A 178 -3.78 -14.54 -9.69
N SER A 179 -5.10 -14.38 -9.60
CA SER A 179 -5.83 -13.41 -10.42
C SER A 179 -5.43 -11.98 -10.08
N VAL A 180 -5.21 -11.69 -8.80
CA VAL A 180 -4.73 -10.39 -8.33
C VAL A 180 -3.36 -10.06 -8.93
N ILE A 181 -2.37 -10.95 -8.82
CA ILE A 181 -1.03 -10.73 -9.38
C ILE A 181 -1.07 -10.48 -10.89
N LEU A 182 -1.86 -11.25 -11.63
CA LEU A 182 -1.96 -11.09 -13.08
C LEU A 182 -2.72 -9.80 -13.47
N SER A 183 -3.75 -9.40 -12.71
CA SER A 183 -4.42 -8.11 -12.93
C SER A 183 -3.53 -6.93 -12.59
N ASP A 184 -2.70 -7.05 -11.55
CA ASP A 184 -1.74 -6.02 -11.17
C ASP A 184 -0.72 -5.74 -12.27
N VAL A 185 -0.33 -6.75 -13.07
CA VAL A 185 0.54 -6.54 -14.24
C VAL A 185 -0.13 -5.61 -15.27
N ILE A 186 -1.41 -5.84 -15.57
CA ILE A 186 -2.16 -4.96 -16.49
C ILE A 186 -2.27 -3.55 -15.88
N GLN A 187 -2.58 -3.47 -14.60
CA GLN A 187 -2.72 -2.20 -13.89
C GLN A 187 -1.41 -1.43 -13.81
N ALA A 188 -0.26 -2.11 -13.63
CA ALA A 188 1.07 -1.49 -13.66
C ALA A 188 1.35 -0.82 -15.01
N PHE A 189 1.12 -1.53 -16.12
CA PHE A 189 1.31 -0.96 -17.46
C PHE A 189 0.36 0.22 -17.74
N THR A 190 -0.89 0.12 -17.31
CA THR A 190 -1.87 1.22 -17.46
C THR A 190 -1.43 2.45 -16.68
N TYR A 191 -1.06 2.27 -15.42
CA TYR A 191 -0.61 3.33 -14.53
C TYR A 191 0.65 4.04 -15.06
N VAL A 192 1.67 3.27 -15.42
CA VAL A 192 2.94 3.80 -15.93
C VAL A 192 2.75 4.44 -17.30
N GLY A 193 1.97 3.80 -18.19
CA GLY A 193 1.67 4.31 -19.52
C GLY A 193 0.93 5.65 -19.48
N ALA A 194 -0.06 5.79 -18.59
CA ALA A 194 -0.77 7.05 -18.38
C ALA A 194 0.19 8.15 -17.92
N GLY A 195 1.04 7.87 -16.92
CA GLY A 195 2.05 8.83 -16.45
C GLY A 195 3.04 9.25 -17.53
N LEU A 196 3.52 8.29 -18.34
CA LEU A 196 4.46 8.57 -19.42
C LEU A 196 3.85 9.49 -20.50
N LEU A 197 2.61 9.21 -20.91
CA LEU A 197 1.93 10.04 -21.91
C LEU A 197 1.67 11.45 -21.41
N VAL A 198 1.32 11.62 -20.13
CA VAL A 198 1.18 12.95 -19.51
C VAL A 198 2.52 13.68 -19.48
N ALA A 199 3.61 13.02 -19.06
CA ALA A 199 4.92 13.66 -19.03
C ALA A 199 5.38 14.12 -20.42
N ILE A 200 5.17 13.29 -21.46
CA ILE A 200 5.47 13.64 -22.85
C ILE A 200 4.59 14.82 -23.30
N TYR A 201 3.29 14.77 -23.03
CA TYR A 201 2.38 15.85 -23.42
C TYR A 201 2.74 17.17 -22.76
N LEU A 202 2.97 17.18 -21.44
CA LEU A 202 3.40 18.39 -20.71
C LEU A 202 4.72 18.93 -21.26
N TYR A 203 5.72 18.07 -21.44
CA TYR A 203 7.01 18.49 -21.94
C TYR A 203 6.90 19.14 -23.35
N THR A 204 6.12 18.52 -24.24
CA THR A 204 5.92 19.05 -25.58
C THR A 204 5.08 20.34 -25.61
N SER A 205 4.17 20.52 -24.66
CA SER A 205 3.35 21.74 -24.54
C SER A 205 4.13 22.96 -24.04
N LEU A 206 5.26 22.76 -23.37
CA LEU A 206 6.13 23.85 -22.90
C LEU A 206 6.96 24.51 -24.02
N GLY A 207 7.03 23.91 -25.22
CA GLY A 207 7.69 24.49 -26.38
C GLY A 207 9.19 24.74 -26.18
N GLU A 208 9.62 25.98 -26.35
CA GLU A 208 11.04 26.40 -26.28
C GLU A 208 11.49 26.81 -24.86
N ILE A 209 10.67 26.61 -23.83
CA ILE A 209 11.03 26.97 -22.46
C ILE A 209 12.23 26.11 -22.00
N ASP A 210 13.26 26.75 -21.46
CA ASP A 210 14.37 26.04 -20.82
C ASP A 210 13.95 25.44 -19.47
N VAL A 211 13.39 24.25 -19.54
CA VAL A 211 12.88 23.50 -18.37
C VAL A 211 13.99 23.26 -17.36
N LEU A 212 15.17 22.78 -17.81
CA LEU A 212 16.29 22.47 -16.93
C LEU A 212 16.86 23.72 -16.27
N GLY A 213 17.04 24.79 -17.03
CA GLY A 213 17.50 26.07 -16.49
C GLY A 213 16.53 26.60 -15.43
N THR A 214 15.22 26.58 -15.70
CA THR A 214 14.19 27.01 -14.75
C THR A 214 14.20 26.18 -13.46
N LEU A 215 14.25 24.85 -13.57
CA LEU A 215 14.28 23.97 -12.40
C LEU A 215 15.57 24.15 -11.57
N THR A 216 16.70 24.39 -12.23
CA THR A 216 17.98 24.65 -11.58
C THR A 216 17.97 25.98 -10.81
N GLN A 217 17.45 27.05 -11.42
CA GLN A 217 17.33 28.37 -10.80
C GLN A 217 16.47 28.36 -9.51
N HIS A 218 15.50 27.45 -9.43
CA HIS A 218 14.59 27.33 -8.30
C HIS A 218 14.95 26.19 -7.34
N ASP A 219 16.16 25.64 -7.43
CA ASP A 219 16.67 24.55 -6.59
C ASP A 219 15.76 23.31 -6.55
N LYS A 220 15.03 23.07 -7.66
CA LYS A 220 14.09 21.94 -7.78
C LYS A 220 14.75 20.58 -8.00
N LEU A 221 15.99 20.53 -8.46
CA LEU A 221 16.71 19.31 -8.83
C LEU A 221 17.47 18.68 -7.65
N ARG A 222 17.11 18.98 -6.42
CA ARG A 222 17.73 18.38 -5.23
C ARG A 222 17.18 16.97 -4.97
N PHE A 223 18.07 15.96 -4.94
CA PHE A 223 17.73 14.56 -4.71
C PHE A 223 18.02 14.09 -3.27
N ILE A 224 18.93 14.76 -2.57
CA ILE A 224 19.36 14.39 -1.22
C ILE A 224 19.16 15.57 -0.30
N ASP A 225 18.48 15.35 0.81
CA ASP A 225 18.34 16.29 1.90
C ASP A 225 19.26 15.89 3.05
N THR A 226 20.25 16.73 3.35
CA THR A 226 21.22 16.51 4.44
C THR A 226 20.84 17.23 5.73
N SER A 227 19.69 17.91 5.78
CA SER A 227 19.17 18.52 7.00
C SER A 227 18.82 17.46 8.06
N LEU A 228 18.77 17.88 9.32
CA LEU A 228 18.42 16.96 10.43
C LEU A 228 16.90 16.78 10.61
N ASP A 229 16.14 17.76 10.18
CA ASP A 229 14.69 17.91 10.40
C ASP A 229 13.84 17.77 9.14
N GLY A 230 14.47 17.67 7.99
CA GLY A 230 13.78 17.48 6.72
C GLY A 230 12.97 16.19 6.67
N LYS A 231 11.79 16.24 6.08
CA LYS A 231 10.85 15.12 5.99
C LYS A 231 11.47 13.87 5.34
N PHE A 232 12.33 14.07 4.33
CA PHE A 232 13.08 13.03 3.63
C PHE A 232 14.58 13.21 3.79
N SER A 233 15.00 13.70 4.96
CA SER A 233 16.41 13.84 5.29
C SER A 233 17.12 12.49 5.30
N LEU A 234 18.42 12.48 5.00
CA LEU A 234 19.22 11.26 4.96
C LEU A 234 19.14 10.47 6.29
N ILE A 235 19.15 11.16 7.42
CA ILE A 235 18.98 10.56 8.75
C ILE A 235 17.60 9.91 8.89
N GLY A 236 16.53 10.60 8.48
CA GLY A 236 15.18 10.05 8.48
C GLY A 236 15.05 8.83 7.57
N LEU A 237 15.69 8.86 6.39
CA LEU A 237 15.68 7.77 5.42
C LEU A 237 16.38 6.51 5.92
N LEU A 238 17.49 6.65 6.62
CA LEU A 238 18.24 5.52 7.21
C LEU A 238 17.71 5.07 8.57
N GLY A 239 16.83 5.86 9.19
CA GLY A 239 16.16 5.57 10.47
C GLY A 239 14.72 5.12 10.27
N GLY A 240 13.78 6.01 10.56
CA GLY A 240 12.35 5.68 10.61
C GLY A 240 11.76 5.23 9.27
N TRP A 241 12.18 5.83 8.15
CA TRP A 241 11.71 5.39 6.83
C TRP A 241 12.21 4.00 6.46
N LEU A 242 13.45 3.64 6.85
CA LEU A 242 13.99 2.28 6.66
C LEU A 242 13.16 1.27 7.46
N LEU A 243 12.87 1.56 8.72
CA LEU A 243 12.02 0.71 9.57
C LEU A 243 10.61 0.58 9.02
N LEU A 244 10.00 1.69 8.57
CA LEU A 244 8.69 1.65 7.92
C LEU A 244 8.70 0.74 6.68
N ASN A 245 9.71 0.87 5.83
CA ASN A 245 9.84 0.05 4.63
C ASN A 245 10.06 -1.44 4.97
N ILE A 246 10.84 -1.75 6.03
CA ILE A 246 10.99 -3.13 6.53
C ILE A 246 9.61 -3.67 6.98
N ALA A 247 8.81 -2.88 7.68
CA ALA A 247 7.46 -3.29 8.08
C ALA A 247 6.56 -3.48 6.86
N ALA A 248 6.49 -2.51 5.96
CA ALA A 248 5.59 -2.51 4.82
C ALA A 248 5.87 -3.63 3.82
N PHE A 249 7.15 -3.96 3.56
CA PHE A 249 7.52 -4.99 2.58
C PHE A 249 7.82 -6.36 3.20
N GLY A 250 8.06 -6.44 4.52
CA GLY A 250 8.46 -7.69 5.18
C GLY A 250 7.49 -8.23 6.21
N LEU A 251 6.66 -7.39 6.82
CA LEU A 251 5.72 -7.79 7.88
C LEU A 251 4.26 -7.59 7.50
N ASP A 252 4.01 -6.80 6.46
CA ASP A 252 2.67 -6.62 5.94
C ASP A 252 2.31 -7.81 5.04
N GLN A 253 1.24 -8.52 5.41
CA GLN A 253 0.76 -9.67 4.66
C GLN A 253 0.38 -9.32 3.23
N ASP A 254 -0.04 -8.10 2.96
CA ASP A 254 -0.40 -7.63 1.62
C ASP A 254 0.78 -7.74 0.63
N MET A 255 1.97 -7.28 1.02
CA MET A 255 3.17 -7.38 0.19
C MET A 255 3.77 -8.79 0.23
N THR A 256 3.85 -9.38 1.42
CA THR A 256 4.54 -10.66 1.61
C THR A 256 3.76 -11.84 1.01
N GLN A 257 2.44 -11.77 0.95
CA GLN A 257 1.61 -12.79 0.27
C GLN A 257 1.99 -12.97 -1.20
N ARG A 258 2.36 -11.90 -1.90
CA ARG A 258 2.88 -11.96 -3.27
C ARG A 258 4.25 -12.62 -3.33
N VAL A 259 5.13 -12.22 -2.45
CA VAL A 259 6.47 -12.82 -2.33
C VAL A 259 6.35 -14.33 -2.10
N LEU A 260 5.44 -14.75 -1.21
CA LEU A 260 5.16 -16.17 -0.93
C LEU A 260 4.52 -16.93 -2.08
N SER A 261 4.04 -16.25 -3.11
CA SER A 261 3.48 -16.89 -4.32
C SER A 261 4.55 -17.34 -5.34
N CYS A 262 5.81 -16.96 -5.17
CA CYS A 262 6.93 -17.40 -6.01
C CYS A 262 7.25 -18.88 -5.79
N LYS A 263 7.91 -19.51 -6.77
CA LYS A 263 8.25 -20.94 -6.73
C LYS A 263 9.23 -21.32 -5.63
N ASN A 264 10.14 -20.43 -5.31
CA ASN A 264 11.19 -20.67 -4.32
C ASN A 264 11.71 -19.35 -3.73
N LYS A 265 12.46 -19.44 -2.62
CA LYS A 265 13.01 -18.29 -1.91
C LYS A 265 13.89 -17.37 -2.77
N ASN A 266 14.61 -17.92 -3.74
CA ASN A 266 15.50 -17.12 -4.59
C ASN A 266 14.71 -16.25 -5.57
N GLU A 267 13.67 -16.82 -6.21
CA GLU A 267 12.74 -16.05 -7.04
C GLU A 267 11.99 -15.00 -6.24
N ALA A 268 11.55 -15.34 -5.04
CA ALA A 268 10.87 -14.46 -4.10
C ALA A 268 11.76 -13.26 -3.71
N SER A 269 13.00 -13.51 -3.30
CA SER A 269 13.96 -12.45 -2.97
C SER A 269 14.26 -11.54 -4.17
N LYS A 270 14.47 -12.15 -5.35
CA LYS A 270 14.71 -11.39 -6.58
C LYS A 270 13.50 -10.56 -7.01
N SER A 271 12.26 -11.11 -6.89
CA SER A 271 11.05 -10.36 -7.23
C SER A 271 10.87 -9.14 -6.35
N LEU A 272 11.16 -9.26 -5.05
CA LEU A 272 11.06 -8.17 -4.10
C LEU A 272 12.08 -7.05 -4.40
N ILE A 273 13.33 -7.40 -4.66
CA ILE A 273 14.37 -6.40 -5.02
C ILE A 273 14.03 -5.76 -6.37
N LEU A 274 13.67 -6.57 -7.37
CA LEU A 274 13.32 -6.08 -8.70
C LEU A 274 12.12 -5.13 -8.66
N SER A 275 11.13 -5.38 -7.79
CA SER A 275 9.97 -4.50 -7.66
C SER A 275 10.35 -3.09 -7.30
N ILE A 276 11.27 -2.89 -6.35
CA ILE A 276 11.73 -1.55 -5.96
C ILE A 276 12.62 -0.92 -7.03
N LEU A 277 13.50 -1.70 -7.67
CA LEU A 277 14.30 -1.20 -8.79
C LEU A 277 13.41 -0.70 -9.94
N LEU A 278 12.28 -1.34 -10.21
CA LEU A 278 11.30 -0.88 -11.19
C LEU A 278 10.46 0.30 -10.67
N THR A 279 10.23 0.39 -9.36
CA THR A 279 9.45 1.46 -8.75
C THR A 279 10.18 2.80 -8.79
N ILE A 280 11.50 2.82 -8.61
CA ILE A 280 12.31 4.06 -8.63
C ILE A 280 12.09 4.88 -9.90
N PRO A 281 12.26 4.35 -11.13
CA PRO A 281 12.01 5.12 -12.34
C PRO A 281 10.53 5.54 -12.51
N VAL A 282 9.59 4.74 -12.02
CA VAL A 282 8.16 5.09 -12.05
C VAL A 282 7.87 6.29 -11.17
N VAL A 283 8.40 6.32 -9.95
CA VAL A 283 8.22 7.47 -9.05
C VAL A 283 8.93 8.70 -9.59
N LEU A 284 10.12 8.53 -10.15
CA LEU A 284 10.82 9.62 -10.81
C LEU A 284 9.98 10.23 -11.95
N LEU A 285 9.29 9.40 -12.73
CA LEU A 285 8.36 9.86 -13.76
C LEU A 285 7.27 10.79 -13.18
N PHE A 286 6.66 10.41 -12.05
CA PHE A 286 5.62 11.23 -11.40
C PHE A 286 6.20 12.51 -10.77
N LEU A 287 7.42 12.47 -10.24
CA LEU A 287 8.12 13.67 -9.79
C LEU A 287 8.44 14.62 -10.96
N ILE A 288 8.82 14.08 -12.12
CA ILE A 288 9.03 14.87 -13.34
C ILE A 288 7.72 15.55 -13.78
N ILE A 289 6.57 14.87 -13.70
CA ILE A 289 5.27 15.49 -14.00
C ILE A 289 5.04 16.71 -13.11
N GLY A 290 5.29 16.63 -11.82
CA GLY A 290 5.13 17.78 -10.92
C GLY A 290 6.12 18.92 -11.19
N ALA A 291 7.36 18.59 -11.56
CA ALA A 291 8.36 19.57 -11.97
C ALA A 291 7.96 20.26 -13.30
N LEU A 292 7.41 19.54 -14.26
CA LEU A 292 6.86 20.11 -15.50
C LEU A 292 5.65 21.00 -15.23
N LEU A 293 4.78 20.62 -14.30
CA LEU A 293 3.66 21.46 -13.87
C LEU A 293 4.14 22.74 -13.18
N PHE A 294 5.23 22.70 -12.43
CA PHE A 294 5.84 23.89 -11.83
C PHE A 294 6.31 24.89 -12.91
N VAL A 295 6.91 24.41 -13.98
CA VAL A 295 7.30 25.24 -15.12
C VAL A 295 6.07 25.72 -15.90
N HIS A 296 5.06 24.86 -16.09
CA HIS A 296 3.83 25.14 -16.81
C HIS A 296 3.04 26.29 -16.18
N TYR A 297 2.95 26.35 -14.87
CA TYR A 297 2.25 27.40 -14.12
C TYR A 297 3.15 28.60 -13.79
N GLU A 298 4.23 28.81 -14.53
CA GLU A 298 5.14 29.95 -14.39
C GLU A 298 5.64 30.17 -12.96
N GLN A 299 5.79 29.07 -12.22
CA GLN A 299 6.31 29.04 -10.84
C GLN A 299 5.37 29.74 -9.82
N MET A 300 4.15 30.07 -10.19
CA MET A 300 3.20 30.69 -9.29
C MET A 300 2.66 29.71 -8.26
N PRO A 301 2.56 30.12 -6.97
CA PRO A 301 1.82 29.33 -6.00
C PRO A 301 0.32 29.40 -6.32
N ILE A 302 -0.21 28.35 -6.92
CA ILE A 302 -1.65 28.23 -7.19
C ILE A 302 -2.29 27.63 -5.93
N GLU A 303 -3.23 28.36 -5.34
CA GLU A 303 -4.13 27.77 -4.34
C GLU A 303 -5.14 26.86 -5.05
N GLN A 304 -4.89 25.56 -4.94
CA GLN A 304 -5.72 24.55 -5.58
C GLN A 304 -6.84 24.18 -4.62
N SER A 305 -8.04 24.59 -4.96
CA SER A 305 -9.24 24.17 -4.24
C SER A 305 -10.31 23.69 -5.22
N PHE A 306 -11.07 22.71 -4.80
CA PHE A 306 -12.23 22.20 -5.49
C PHE A 306 -13.37 22.04 -4.49
N GLU A 307 -14.46 22.78 -4.66
CA GLU A 307 -15.58 22.85 -3.71
C GLU A 307 -15.16 23.09 -2.24
N GLY A 308 -14.15 23.93 -2.03
CA GLY A 308 -13.60 24.24 -0.70
C GLY A 308 -12.60 23.24 -0.14
N GLU A 309 -12.36 22.11 -0.82
CA GLU A 309 -11.34 21.13 -0.45
C GLU A 309 -10.02 21.39 -1.19
N LYS A 310 -8.91 21.26 -0.48
CA LYS A 310 -7.59 21.37 -1.10
C LYS A 310 -7.33 20.13 -1.98
N ILE A 311 -6.99 20.35 -3.25
CA ILE A 311 -6.63 19.30 -4.19
C ILE A 311 -5.15 19.40 -4.58
N THR A 312 -4.59 18.33 -5.14
CA THR A 312 -3.23 18.35 -5.66
C THR A 312 -3.14 19.13 -6.97
N ILE A 313 -1.98 19.71 -7.28
CA ILE A 313 -1.76 20.42 -8.56
C ILE A 313 -2.05 19.52 -9.76
N PHE A 314 -1.71 18.25 -9.66
CA PHE A 314 -1.95 17.31 -10.75
C PHE A 314 -3.46 17.05 -10.95
N MET A 315 -4.22 16.97 -9.85
CA MET A 315 -5.69 16.89 -9.95
C MET A 315 -6.27 18.16 -10.56
N TYR A 316 -5.79 19.32 -10.13
CA TYR A 316 -6.22 20.60 -10.72
C TYR A 316 -5.99 20.63 -12.23
N TYR A 317 -4.81 20.20 -12.69
CA TYR A 317 -4.48 20.10 -14.12
C TYR A 317 -5.40 19.11 -14.86
N ILE A 318 -5.67 17.93 -14.28
CA ILE A 318 -6.58 16.92 -14.87
C ILE A 318 -7.98 17.51 -15.10
N LEU A 319 -8.50 18.24 -14.12
CA LEU A 319 -9.87 18.74 -14.15
C LEU A 319 -10.05 19.93 -15.13
N ASN A 320 -9.05 20.83 -15.20
CA ASN A 320 -9.23 22.12 -15.88
C ASN A 320 -8.55 22.20 -17.25
N GLU A 321 -7.41 21.56 -17.48
CA GLU A 321 -6.56 21.82 -18.64
C GLU A 321 -6.23 20.59 -19.48
N MET A 322 -6.39 19.39 -18.92
CA MET A 322 -6.02 18.18 -19.65
C MET A 322 -6.93 17.92 -20.85
N PRO A 323 -6.37 17.66 -22.03
CA PRO A 323 -7.16 17.41 -23.24
C PRO A 323 -7.97 16.13 -23.15
N GLU A 324 -9.04 16.08 -23.96
CA GLU A 324 -9.88 14.89 -24.13
C GLU A 324 -9.06 13.67 -24.57
N GLY A 325 -9.43 12.50 -24.11
CA GLY A 325 -8.72 11.25 -24.32
C GLY A 325 -7.55 11.06 -23.35
N LEU A 326 -6.67 12.06 -23.19
CA LEU A 326 -5.61 11.98 -22.18
C LEU A 326 -6.19 12.01 -20.76
N ARG A 327 -7.24 12.82 -20.54
CA ARG A 327 -8.00 12.83 -19.26
C ARG A 327 -8.61 11.47 -18.95
N GLY A 328 -9.25 10.83 -19.94
CA GLY A 328 -9.77 9.46 -19.78
C GLY A 328 -8.69 8.46 -19.43
N LEU A 329 -7.54 8.51 -20.11
CA LEU A 329 -6.42 7.60 -19.86
C LEU A 329 -5.80 7.80 -18.46
N VAL A 330 -5.63 9.05 -18.02
CA VAL A 330 -5.10 9.37 -16.69
C VAL A 330 -6.08 8.96 -15.60
N THR A 331 -7.37 9.12 -15.81
CA THR A 331 -8.41 8.62 -14.91
C THR A 331 -8.31 7.11 -14.74
N VAL A 332 -8.18 6.40 -15.85
CA VAL A 332 -7.97 4.93 -15.84
C VAL A 332 -6.66 4.54 -15.13
N GLY A 333 -5.58 5.33 -15.31
CA GLY A 333 -4.32 5.16 -14.59
C GLY A 333 -4.48 5.31 -13.07
N ALA A 334 -5.19 6.34 -12.63
CA ALA A 334 -5.50 6.57 -11.20
C ALA A 334 -6.36 5.44 -10.62
N ILE A 335 -7.36 4.98 -11.37
CA ILE A 335 -8.20 3.83 -11.00
C ILE A 335 -7.37 2.55 -10.92
N ALA A 336 -6.48 2.31 -11.87
CA ALA A 336 -5.59 1.16 -11.87
C ALA A 336 -4.74 1.10 -10.60
N ALA A 337 -4.15 2.24 -10.22
CA ALA A 337 -3.37 2.36 -8.98
C ALA A 337 -4.22 2.10 -7.71
N ALA A 338 -5.45 2.62 -7.67
CA ALA A 338 -6.37 2.41 -6.56
C ALA A 338 -6.87 0.96 -6.48
N LEU A 339 -7.19 0.34 -7.61
CA LEU A 339 -7.67 -1.04 -7.68
C LEU A 339 -6.60 -2.04 -7.25
N SER A 340 -5.35 -1.89 -7.72
CA SER A 340 -4.25 -2.78 -7.33
C SER A 340 -4.06 -2.81 -5.81
N SER A 341 -4.06 -1.63 -5.17
CA SER A 341 -3.96 -1.55 -3.71
C SER A 341 -5.15 -2.19 -3.00
N THR A 342 -6.38 -2.04 -3.54
CA THR A 342 -7.61 -2.56 -2.92
C THR A 342 -7.73 -4.08 -3.09
N ASN A 343 -7.43 -4.61 -4.30
CA ASN A 343 -7.42 -6.04 -4.59
C ASN A 343 -6.57 -6.81 -3.60
N SER A 344 -5.38 -6.32 -3.39
CA SER A 344 -4.35 -6.96 -2.61
C SER A 344 -4.69 -7.00 -1.13
N VAL A 345 -5.17 -5.91 -0.61
CA VAL A 345 -5.57 -5.81 0.80
C VAL A 345 -6.73 -6.75 1.14
N LEU A 346 -7.70 -6.90 0.26
CA LEU A 346 -8.80 -7.86 0.47
C LEU A 346 -8.28 -9.29 0.65
N GLY A 347 -7.32 -9.70 -0.18
CA GLY A 347 -6.65 -10.99 -0.07
C GLY A 347 -5.88 -11.14 1.24
N ALA A 348 -5.10 -10.13 1.61
CA ALA A 348 -4.26 -10.15 2.81
C ALA A 348 -5.09 -10.18 4.10
N LEU A 349 -6.10 -9.32 4.24
CA LEU A 349 -7.00 -9.33 5.40
C LEU A 349 -7.72 -10.66 5.53
N SER A 350 -8.20 -11.21 4.41
CA SER A 350 -8.89 -12.50 4.40
C SER A 350 -7.96 -13.64 4.77
N SER A 351 -6.71 -13.65 4.29
CA SER A 351 -5.75 -14.70 4.63
C SER A 351 -5.43 -14.73 6.12
N VAL A 352 -5.15 -13.58 6.71
CA VAL A 352 -4.88 -13.49 8.16
C VAL A 352 -6.11 -13.86 8.99
N ALA A 353 -7.29 -13.38 8.62
CA ALA A 353 -8.51 -13.72 9.34
C ALA A 353 -8.82 -15.23 9.29
N ILE A 354 -8.60 -15.88 8.16
CA ILE A 354 -8.89 -17.31 8.01
C ILE A 354 -7.75 -18.18 8.58
N GLU A 355 -6.51 -17.99 8.14
CA GLU A 355 -5.40 -18.89 8.49
C GLU A 355 -4.87 -18.67 9.91
N ASP A 356 -4.91 -17.43 10.42
CA ASP A 356 -4.35 -17.11 11.74
C ASP A 356 -5.39 -17.09 12.86
N LEU A 357 -6.69 -16.86 12.54
CA LEU A 357 -7.74 -16.74 13.56
C LEU A 357 -8.82 -17.82 13.44
N TYR A 358 -9.49 -17.91 12.30
CA TYR A 358 -10.69 -18.72 12.14
C TYR A 358 -10.39 -20.22 12.06
N LYS A 359 -9.45 -20.64 11.23
CA LYS A 359 -9.08 -22.05 11.03
C LYS A 359 -8.53 -22.67 12.31
N PRO A 360 -7.56 -22.05 13.05
CA PRO A 360 -7.13 -22.58 14.35
C PRO A 360 -8.27 -22.67 15.38
N TYR A 361 -9.17 -21.67 15.40
CA TYR A 361 -10.33 -21.68 16.32
C TYR A 361 -11.28 -22.84 16.04
N ILE A 362 -11.65 -23.09 14.77
CA ILE A 362 -12.54 -24.19 14.41
C ILE A 362 -11.92 -25.55 14.71
N LEU A 363 -10.66 -25.75 14.34
CA LEU A 363 -9.98 -27.01 14.54
C LEU A 363 -9.76 -27.32 16.03
N SER A 364 -9.50 -26.32 16.87
CA SER A 364 -9.36 -26.52 18.32
C SER A 364 -10.66 -26.92 19.01
N ARG A 365 -11.80 -26.45 18.53
CA ARG A 365 -13.12 -26.79 19.09
C ARG A 365 -13.68 -28.13 18.62
N ASN A 366 -13.31 -28.56 17.44
CA ASN A 366 -13.87 -29.73 16.76
C ASN A 366 -12.82 -30.82 16.51
N ALA A 367 -11.96 -31.08 17.50
CA ALA A 367 -10.87 -32.06 17.39
C ALA A 367 -11.32 -33.48 16.98
N HIS A 368 -12.60 -33.82 17.19
CA HIS A 368 -13.20 -35.11 16.82
C HIS A 368 -13.97 -35.12 15.49
N ALA A 369 -14.16 -33.95 14.85
CA ALA A 369 -14.92 -33.78 13.60
C ALA A 369 -14.02 -33.34 12.43
N SER A 370 -12.79 -33.85 12.37
CA SER A 370 -11.80 -33.46 11.36
C SER A 370 -12.26 -33.66 9.91
N ASP A 371 -13.15 -34.64 9.66
CA ASP A 371 -13.66 -34.96 8.33
C ASP A 371 -14.71 -33.98 7.80
N GLU A 372 -15.31 -33.17 8.69
CA GLU A 372 -16.35 -32.20 8.33
C GLU A 372 -15.74 -30.85 7.87
N PHE A 373 -14.50 -30.54 8.29
CA PHE A 373 -13.81 -29.29 7.98
C PHE A 373 -12.74 -29.50 6.90
N THR A 374 -13.21 -29.72 5.69
CA THR A 374 -12.40 -29.94 4.50
C THR A 374 -11.72 -28.66 3.99
N ASP A 375 -10.73 -28.82 3.13
CA ASP A 375 -10.11 -27.69 2.41
C ASP A 375 -11.14 -26.85 1.64
N GLU A 376 -12.21 -27.47 1.13
CA GLU A 376 -13.31 -26.77 0.46
C GLU A 376 -14.10 -25.88 1.42
N PHE A 377 -14.30 -26.33 2.68
CA PHE A 377 -14.96 -25.51 3.71
C PHE A 377 -14.16 -24.23 3.96
N PHE A 378 -12.84 -24.34 4.18
CA PHE A 378 -11.99 -23.17 4.41
C PHE A 378 -11.84 -22.28 3.16
N LEU A 379 -11.87 -22.84 1.97
CA LEU A 379 -11.93 -22.06 0.73
C LEU A 379 -13.23 -21.23 0.64
N LYS A 380 -14.38 -21.81 0.97
CA LYS A 380 -15.65 -21.07 1.03
C LYS A 380 -15.62 -19.98 2.11
N ALA A 381 -15.04 -20.28 3.27
CA ALA A 381 -14.85 -19.31 4.34
C ALA A 381 -13.94 -18.15 3.90
N SER A 382 -12.86 -18.43 3.17
CA SER A 382 -11.95 -17.43 2.60
C SER A 382 -12.65 -16.46 1.67
N LYS A 383 -13.51 -16.97 0.78
CA LYS A 383 -14.32 -16.14 -0.11
C LYS A 383 -15.34 -15.27 0.64
N LYS A 384 -15.96 -15.79 1.70
CA LYS A 384 -16.86 -15.00 2.57
C LYS A 384 -16.09 -13.90 3.31
N ALA A 385 -14.85 -14.19 3.76
CA ALA A 385 -14.00 -13.21 4.41
C ALA A 385 -13.64 -12.05 3.47
N VAL A 386 -13.39 -12.31 2.18
CA VAL A 386 -13.17 -11.27 1.17
C VAL A 386 -14.37 -10.33 1.08
N LEU A 387 -15.61 -10.86 1.03
CA LEU A 387 -16.83 -10.03 1.01
C LEU A 387 -17.00 -9.21 2.31
N PHE A 388 -16.72 -9.83 3.45
CA PHE A 388 -16.76 -9.14 4.74
C PHE A 388 -15.79 -7.98 4.80
N PHE A 389 -14.53 -8.20 4.40
CA PHE A 389 -13.53 -7.13 4.42
C PHE A 389 -13.79 -6.06 3.34
N ALA A 390 -14.41 -6.39 2.22
CA ALA A 390 -14.85 -5.40 1.25
C ALA A 390 -15.85 -4.42 1.87
N LEU A 391 -16.81 -4.93 2.65
CA LEU A 391 -17.76 -4.09 3.39
C LEU A 391 -17.04 -3.23 4.45
N ILE A 392 -16.16 -3.85 5.24
CA ILE A 392 -15.40 -3.13 6.30
C ILE A 392 -14.52 -2.02 5.71
N LEU A 393 -13.81 -2.28 4.60
CA LEU A 393 -13.01 -1.27 3.92
C LEU A 393 -13.86 -0.13 3.36
N SER A 394 -15.03 -0.43 2.80
CA SER A 394 -15.97 0.59 2.33
C SER A 394 -16.43 1.49 3.47
N LEU A 395 -16.81 0.90 4.62
CA LEU A 395 -17.19 1.64 5.82
C LEU A 395 -16.03 2.49 6.34
N MET A 396 -14.81 1.95 6.36
CA MET A 396 -13.64 2.68 6.82
C MET A 396 -13.27 3.83 5.85
N ALA A 397 -13.48 3.67 4.55
CA ALA A 397 -13.30 4.75 3.58
C ALA A 397 -14.31 5.89 3.81
N ILE A 398 -15.55 5.56 4.16
CA ILE A 398 -16.57 6.54 4.55
C ILE A 398 -16.17 7.26 5.86
N VAL A 399 -15.66 6.54 6.85
CA VAL A 399 -15.12 7.14 8.07
C VAL A 399 -13.95 8.09 7.74
N SER A 400 -13.07 7.69 6.83
CA SER A 400 -11.94 8.51 6.38
C SER A 400 -12.38 9.78 5.67
N TYR A 401 -13.48 9.76 4.91
CA TYR A 401 -14.09 10.94 4.31
C TYR A 401 -14.46 12.00 5.36
N PHE A 402 -15.07 11.60 6.48
CA PHE A 402 -15.37 12.53 7.57
C PHE A 402 -14.12 12.94 8.33
N TRP A 403 -13.20 11.99 8.61
CA TRP A 403 -11.99 12.27 9.39
C TRP A 403 -11.07 13.27 8.68
N GLN A 404 -10.85 13.10 7.36
CA GLN A 404 -9.99 13.99 6.58
C GLN A 404 -10.44 15.46 6.63
N ARG A 405 -11.74 15.71 6.71
CA ARG A 405 -12.30 17.08 6.79
C ARG A 405 -11.94 17.83 8.07
N TYR A 406 -11.63 17.10 9.14
CA TYR A 406 -11.16 17.65 10.42
C TYR A 406 -9.63 17.62 10.54
N SER A 407 -8.91 17.08 9.54
CA SER A 407 -7.46 16.92 9.53
C SER A 407 -6.83 17.89 8.54
N GLU A 408 -5.83 18.66 9.00
CA GLU A 408 -5.04 19.53 8.12
C GLU A 408 -3.89 18.79 7.40
N LEU A 409 -3.77 17.49 7.60
CA LEU A 409 -2.70 16.68 7.02
C LEU A 409 -2.85 16.55 5.50
N SER A 410 -1.73 16.52 4.78
CA SER A 410 -1.73 16.14 3.37
C SER A 410 -2.20 14.68 3.20
N LEU A 411 -2.80 14.34 2.05
CA LEU A 411 -3.31 13.00 1.75
C LEU A 411 -2.26 11.89 1.97
N ILE A 412 -1.01 12.13 1.56
CA ILE A 412 0.09 11.19 1.78
C ILE A 412 0.41 11.05 3.28
N SER A 413 0.53 12.16 4.00
CA SER A 413 0.84 12.15 5.43
C SER A 413 -0.25 11.46 6.24
N PHE A 414 -1.52 11.67 5.87
CA PHE A 414 -2.66 10.99 6.47
C PHE A 414 -2.57 9.46 6.27
N ALA A 415 -2.38 8.99 5.03
CA ALA A 415 -2.30 7.56 4.74
C ALA A 415 -1.10 6.87 5.41
N LEU A 416 0.06 7.53 5.47
CA LEU A 416 1.27 7.00 6.10
C LEU A 416 1.18 7.03 7.64
N GLY A 417 0.59 8.09 8.20
CA GLY A 417 0.46 8.26 9.66
C GLY A 417 -0.31 7.12 10.30
N VAL A 418 -1.40 6.67 9.68
CA VAL A 418 -2.21 5.56 10.20
C VAL A 418 -1.43 4.23 10.25
N MET A 419 -0.48 4.01 9.34
CA MET A 419 0.30 2.77 9.29
C MET A 419 1.28 2.65 10.46
N ALA A 420 1.82 3.75 10.96
CA ALA A 420 2.81 3.74 12.04
C ALA A 420 2.29 3.07 13.32
N PHE A 421 1.02 3.27 13.64
CA PHE A 421 0.42 2.74 14.86
C PHE A 421 0.53 1.22 14.98
N ALA A 422 0.32 0.48 13.89
CA ALA A 422 0.41 -0.98 13.91
C ALA A 422 1.84 -1.49 13.69
N TYR A 423 2.59 -0.85 12.81
CA TYR A 423 3.88 -1.36 12.37
C TYR A 423 4.97 -1.29 13.45
N THR A 424 4.96 -0.28 14.31
CA THR A 424 5.99 -0.12 15.36
C THR A 424 5.99 -1.28 16.33
N GLY A 425 4.81 -1.70 16.79
CA GLY A 425 4.67 -2.86 17.66
C GLY A 425 5.11 -4.16 16.98
N LEU A 426 4.65 -4.38 15.74
CA LEU A 426 5.01 -5.55 14.94
C LEU A 426 6.53 -5.62 14.68
N LEU A 427 7.18 -4.51 14.30
CA LEU A 427 8.64 -4.47 14.09
C LEU A 427 9.39 -4.91 15.32
N GLY A 428 9.07 -4.37 16.50
CA GLY A 428 9.73 -4.72 17.76
C GLY A 428 9.62 -6.21 18.07
N VAL A 429 8.42 -6.78 17.90
CA VAL A 429 8.17 -8.22 18.14
C VAL A 429 8.91 -9.08 17.11
N PHE A 430 8.88 -8.75 15.82
CA PHE A 430 9.58 -9.51 14.78
C PHE A 430 11.09 -9.43 14.89
N PHE A 431 11.66 -8.27 15.22
CA PHE A 431 13.10 -8.15 15.46
C PHE A 431 13.53 -8.98 16.67
N SER A 432 12.75 -8.99 17.74
CA SER A 432 13.02 -9.87 18.87
C SER A 432 12.97 -11.34 18.47
N ALA A 433 11.97 -11.75 17.69
CA ALA A 433 11.82 -13.14 17.23
C ALA A 433 12.97 -13.62 16.33
N ILE A 434 13.53 -12.72 15.51
CA ILE A 434 14.56 -13.07 14.52
C ILE A 434 15.97 -12.96 15.09
N PHE A 435 16.27 -11.91 15.87
CA PHE A 435 17.63 -11.56 16.26
C PHE A 435 17.96 -11.89 17.73
N THR A 436 16.98 -12.27 18.55
CA THR A 436 17.21 -12.56 19.96
C THR A 436 16.62 -13.93 20.37
N LYS A 437 17.00 -14.38 21.55
CA LYS A 437 16.40 -15.55 22.19
C LYS A 437 15.44 -15.15 23.32
N ARG A 438 15.00 -13.88 23.37
CA ARG A 438 14.15 -13.33 24.42
C ARG A 438 12.72 -13.12 23.96
N GLY A 439 11.84 -12.90 24.95
CA GLY A 439 10.42 -12.70 24.76
C GLY A 439 9.60 -13.98 24.80
N SER A 440 8.33 -13.85 25.14
CA SER A 440 7.37 -14.94 25.21
C SER A 440 6.01 -14.48 24.68
N SER A 441 5.07 -15.41 24.55
CA SER A 441 3.68 -15.07 24.17
C SER A 441 2.99 -14.11 25.15
N LYS A 442 3.48 -14.02 26.40
CA LYS A 442 2.95 -13.11 27.42
C LYS A 442 3.42 -11.66 27.21
N THR A 443 4.65 -11.46 26.70
CA THR A 443 5.19 -10.11 26.44
C THR A 443 4.74 -9.51 25.11
N VAL A 444 4.33 -10.35 24.15
CA VAL A 444 3.87 -9.88 22.82
C VAL A 444 2.76 -8.81 22.90
N PRO A 445 1.65 -8.99 23.66
CA PRO A 445 0.58 -7.98 23.68
C PRO A 445 1.06 -6.65 24.28
N PHE A 446 1.97 -6.69 25.27
CA PHE A 446 2.54 -5.48 25.85
C PHE A 446 3.49 -4.78 24.88
N ALA A 447 4.25 -5.52 24.08
CA ALA A 447 5.12 -4.96 23.04
C ALA A 447 4.30 -4.33 21.91
N LEU A 448 3.26 -5.00 21.44
CA LEU A 448 2.33 -4.43 20.43
C LEU A 448 1.64 -3.17 20.95
N GLY A 449 1.11 -3.24 22.19
CA GLY A 449 0.47 -2.09 22.86
C GLY A 449 1.45 -0.96 23.14
N GLY A 450 2.66 -1.26 23.59
CA GLY A 450 3.71 -0.29 23.87
C GLY A 450 4.14 0.48 22.63
N GLY A 451 4.34 -0.21 21.48
CA GLY A 451 4.61 0.44 20.20
C GLY A 451 3.48 1.37 19.78
N PHE A 452 2.23 0.90 19.83
CA PHE A 452 1.04 1.69 19.52
C PHE A 452 0.92 2.94 20.42
N LEU A 453 1.04 2.77 21.74
CA LEU A 453 0.92 3.86 22.71
C LEU A 453 2.07 4.87 22.56
N THR A 454 3.26 4.45 22.17
CA THR A 454 4.37 5.36 21.88
C THR A 454 4.04 6.26 20.70
N VAL A 455 3.55 5.70 19.59
CA VAL A 455 3.12 6.51 18.45
C VAL A 455 1.98 7.46 18.83
N LEU A 456 1.03 7.00 19.64
CA LEU A 456 -0.07 7.83 20.13
C LEU A 456 0.44 8.99 20.98
N ALA A 457 1.38 8.73 21.91
CA ALA A 457 1.97 9.75 22.78
C ALA A 457 2.71 10.85 22.01
N PHE A 458 3.31 10.50 20.87
CA PHE A 458 3.99 11.46 19.99
C PHE A 458 3.07 12.18 19.01
N GLN A 459 1.76 12.02 19.12
CA GLN A 459 0.83 12.83 18.33
C GLN A 459 0.72 14.24 18.92
N PRO A 460 0.73 15.31 18.08
CA PRO A 460 0.70 16.69 18.56
C PRO A 460 -0.47 17.01 19.49
N TYR A 461 -1.62 16.37 19.27
CA TYR A 461 -2.84 16.59 20.06
C TYR A 461 -2.86 15.89 21.43
N ILE A 462 -1.86 15.03 21.75
CA ILE A 462 -1.78 14.37 23.07
C ILE A 462 -0.90 15.16 24.04
N PHE A 463 0.37 15.35 23.69
CA PHE A 463 1.35 16.04 24.55
C PHE A 463 1.96 17.29 23.91
N GLY A 464 1.46 17.74 22.78
CA GLY A 464 2.01 18.87 22.03
C GLY A 464 3.42 18.62 21.45
N LEU A 465 3.85 17.37 21.35
CA LEU A 465 5.14 16.99 20.80
C LEU A 465 5.03 16.87 19.28
N ASP A 466 5.61 17.78 18.56
CA ASP A 466 5.74 17.67 17.10
C ASP A 466 7.01 16.92 16.74
N THR A 467 6.99 15.61 16.90
CA THR A 467 8.07 14.74 16.42
C THR A 467 7.74 14.25 15.04
N GLY A 468 8.64 14.49 14.10
CA GLY A 468 8.47 14.01 12.73
C GLY A 468 8.13 12.51 12.69
N PHE A 469 7.27 12.13 11.75
CA PHE A 469 6.72 10.77 11.58
C PHE A 469 7.80 9.65 11.62
N SER A 470 8.99 9.89 11.05
CA SER A 470 10.09 8.94 11.06
C SER A 470 10.58 8.62 12.48
N TRP A 471 10.62 9.58 13.38
CA TRP A 471 11.05 9.39 14.77
C TRP A 471 10.01 8.61 15.59
N GLN A 472 8.72 8.83 15.33
CA GLN A 472 7.65 8.05 15.98
C GLN A 472 7.82 6.55 15.72
N ILE A 473 8.21 6.16 14.49
CA ILE A 473 8.47 4.77 14.14
C ILE A 473 9.71 4.23 14.86
N VAL A 474 10.79 4.99 14.92
CA VAL A 474 12.01 4.59 15.65
C VAL A 474 11.70 4.33 17.11
N PHE A 475 11.12 5.30 17.81
CA PHE A 475 10.85 5.17 19.24
C PHE A 475 9.81 4.09 19.54
N GLY A 476 8.72 4.00 18.77
CA GLY A 476 7.72 2.96 18.96
C GLY A 476 8.30 1.54 18.76
N THR A 477 9.18 1.38 17.76
CA THR A 477 9.88 0.10 17.53
C THR A 477 10.85 -0.22 18.67
N LEU A 478 11.61 0.76 19.15
CA LEU A 478 12.55 0.56 20.27
C LEU A 478 11.83 0.19 21.57
N VAL A 479 10.72 0.84 21.88
CA VAL A 479 9.88 0.51 23.05
C VAL A 479 9.34 -0.89 22.93
N ALA A 480 8.75 -1.26 21.79
CA ALA A 480 8.22 -2.60 21.58
C ALA A 480 9.32 -3.67 21.66
N PHE A 481 10.48 -3.44 21.04
CA PHE A 481 11.62 -4.34 21.12
C PHE A 481 12.14 -4.44 22.57
N GLY A 482 12.27 -3.31 23.28
CA GLY A 482 12.71 -3.27 24.68
C GLY A 482 11.80 -4.09 25.60
N ILE A 483 10.47 -3.99 25.44
CA ILE A 483 9.49 -4.79 26.20
C ILE A 483 9.73 -6.29 25.96
N MET A 484 9.99 -6.70 24.71
CA MET A 484 10.30 -8.10 24.41
C MET A 484 11.60 -8.60 25.09
N GLN A 485 12.55 -7.70 25.43
CA GLN A 485 13.80 -8.07 26.09
C GLN A 485 13.64 -8.25 27.60
N LEU A 486 12.52 -7.82 28.20
CA LEU A 486 12.28 -7.95 29.65
C LEU A 486 12.05 -9.38 30.09
N ASP A 487 11.56 -10.23 29.18
CA ASP A 487 11.31 -11.65 29.47
C ASP A 487 12.50 -12.50 28.99
N ARG A 488 12.98 -13.38 29.87
CA ARG A 488 14.01 -14.38 29.54
C ARG A 488 13.29 -15.66 29.16
N ASP A 489 13.53 -16.19 27.97
CA ASP A 489 13.19 -17.57 27.67
C ASP A 489 13.82 -18.47 28.71
N ILE A 490 13.00 -19.18 29.47
CA ILE A 490 13.41 -20.23 30.39
C ILE A 490 13.49 -21.53 29.60
#